data_c1d881a1c249b28408b4a9d70c8fa377
#
_entry.id   c1d881a1c249b28408b4a9d70c8fa377
#
_cell.length_a   1.000
_cell.length_b   1.000
_cell.length_c   1.000
_cell.angle_alpha   90.00
_cell.angle_beta   90.00
_cell.angle_gamma   90.00
#
_symmetry.space_group_name_H-M   'P 1'
#
loop_
_entity.id
_entity.type
_entity.pdbx_description
1 polymer ?
#
loop_
_entity_poly.entity_id
_entity_poly.type
_entity_poly.pdbx_seq_one_letter_code
_entity_poly.pdbx_strand_id
1 'polypeptide(L)'
;MISETDDPIFILFFHGDYYCIEYHKEEVACNGLLFNNIYLNPSIKLASENYEYILGIFNHIQHELSEKHLFSESIIKTYIQLILAICSKQKSGSLEEQISTGRLPNKNAAEFQKLLELHFKDEKELSFYSTKLNITNNTLSKAVKKEFDKSPSQLINERITLEAKRLLHLTYRSVKEIASELGFSDEFYFSRYFKKSVGCSPKKYREKVGISIVAKMSM
;
A
#
# COMPACT_ATOMS: atom_id res chain seq x y z
N MET A 1 21.94 8.63 -8.21
CA MET A 1 23.18 8.59 -7.43
C MET A 1 22.78 8.22 -6.01
N ILE A 2 23.07 7.00 -5.61
CA ILE A 2 22.98 6.57 -4.20
C ILE A 2 24.30 7.07 -3.61
N SER A 3 24.26 7.99 -2.66
CA SER A 3 25.45 8.34 -1.90
C SER A 3 25.85 7.08 -1.12
N GLU A 4 27.07 6.60 -1.35
CA GLU A 4 27.71 5.64 -0.47
C GLU A 4 27.92 6.33 0.88
N THR A 5 26.90 6.24 1.76
CA THR A 5 27.07 6.48 3.17
C THR A 5 27.42 5.14 3.80
N ASP A 6 28.47 5.07 4.60
CA ASP A 6 28.85 3.88 5.37
C ASP A 6 27.84 3.54 6.49
N ASP A 7 26.67 4.13 6.46
CA ASP A 7 25.62 3.93 7.45
C ASP A 7 24.93 2.57 7.25
N PRO A 8 24.77 1.77 8.29
CA PRO A 8 24.14 0.46 8.19
C PRO A 8 22.67 0.57 7.78
N ILE A 9 22.26 -0.25 6.80
CA ILE A 9 20.86 -0.38 6.39
C ILE A 9 20.21 -1.51 7.18
N PHE A 10 19.20 -1.20 7.96
CA PHE A 10 18.38 -2.19 8.67
C PHE A 10 17.15 -2.54 7.84
N ILE A 11 16.90 -3.83 7.63
CA ILE A 11 15.76 -4.33 6.86
C ILE A 11 14.94 -5.25 7.76
N LEU A 12 13.65 -4.92 7.93
CA LEU A 12 12.68 -5.72 8.65
C LEU A 12 11.71 -6.39 7.66
N PHE A 13 11.77 -7.71 7.57
CA PHE A 13 10.83 -8.51 6.79
C PHE A 13 9.85 -9.21 7.71
N PHE A 14 8.56 -9.02 7.49
CA PHE A 14 7.52 -9.75 8.21
C PHE A 14 6.37 -10.13 7.27
N HIS A 15 5.69 -11.22 7.61
CA HIS A 15 4.50 -11.64 6.86
C HIS A 15 3.28 -10.81 7.28
N GLY A 16 2.34 -10.59 6.37
CA GLY A 16 1.13 -9.80 6.65
C GLY A 16 0.28 -10.36 7.80
N ASP A 17 0.32 -11.66 8.03
CA ASP A 17 -0.39 -12.29 9.15
C ASP A 17 0.25 -11.99 10.53
N TYR A 18 1.50 -11.53 10.54
CA TYR A 18 2.16 -11.05 11.76
C TYR A 18 1.55 -9.75 12.27
N TYR A 19 1.04 -8.96 11.35
CA TYR A 19 0.37 -7.70 11.62
C TYR A 19 -1.06 -7.83 11.10
N CYS A 20 -2.03 -7.97 12.02
CA CYS A 20 -3.42 -8.19 11.62
C CYS A 20 -3.97 -6.99 10.87
N ILE A 21 -4.01 -7.10 9.55
CA ILE A 21 -4.45 -6.06 8.61
C ILE A 21 -5.90 -5.59 8.92
N GLU A 22 -6.74 -6.48 9.47
CA GLU A 22 -8.12 -6.15 9.84
C GLU A 22 -8.22 -5.18 11.02
N TYR A 23 -7.34 -5.31 12.02
CA TYR A 23 -7.32 -4.41 13.19
C TYR A 23 -6.57 -3.11 12.93
N HIS A 24 -5.67 -3.08 11.95
CA HIS A 24 -4.80 -1.94 11.65
C HIS A 24 -5.02 -1.38 10.23
N LYS A 25 -6.29 -1.32 9.80
CA LYS A 25 -6.67 -0.89 8.45
C LYS A 25 -6.13 0.48 8.06
N GLU A 26 -6.09 1.41 8.99
CA GLU A 26 -5.64 2.79 8.72
C GLU A 26 -4.13 2.88 8.46
N GLU A 27 -3.34 1.96 9.00
CA GLU A 27 -1.87 1.97 8.89
C GLU A 27 -1.36 1.10 7.74
N VAL A 28 -1.93 -0.07 7.53
CA VAL A 28 -1.40 -1.12 6.64
C VAL A 28 -2.37 -1.65 5.58
N ALA A 29 -3.63 -1.21 5.56
CA ALA A 29 -4.60 -1.63 4.55
C ALA A 29 -4.22 -1.14 3.15
N CYS A 30 -5.04 -1.48 2.16
CA CYS A 30 -4.84 -1.12 0.76
C CYS A 30 -4.69 0.40 0.50
N ASN A 31 -5.12 1.25 1.43
CA ASN A 31 -4.90 2.69 1.45
C ASN A 31 -4.32 3.14 2.79
N GLY A 32 -3.55 2.27 3.46
CA GLY A 32 -2.91 2.57 4.72
C GLY A 32 -1.86 3.67 4.61
N LEU A 33 -1.63 4.39 5.69
CA LEU A 33 -0.73 5.54 5.70
C LEU A 33 0.71 5.16 5.34
N LEU A 34 1.19 3.99 5.77
CA LEU A 34 2.57 3.54 5.58
C LEU A 34 2.76 2.69 4.33
N PHE A 35 1.82 1.79 4.07
CA PHE A 35 1.93 0.80 3.01
C PHE A 35 0.76 0.92 2.05
N ASN A 36 1.02 0.55 0.79
CA ASN A 36 -0.01 0.43 -0.23
C ASN A 36 -0.77 1.72 -0.57
N ASN A 37 -0.37 2.87 -0.06
CA ASN A 37 -0.97 4.14 -0.45
C ASN A 37 -0.38 4.59 -1.79
N ILE A 38 -1.19 4.49 -2.85
CA ILE A 38 -0.76 4.85 -4.20
C ILE A 38 -0.62 6.36 -4.41
N TYR A 39 -1.16 7.17 -3.51
CA TYR A 39 -1.18 8.63 -3.59
C TYR A 39 -0.07 9.30 -2.78
N LEU A 40 0.54 8.58 -1.83
CA LEU A 40 1.58 9.11 -0.95
C LEU A 40 2.95 8.50 -1.26
N ASN A 41 3.99 9.28 -1.02
CA ASN A 41 5.34 8.75 -1.05
C ASN A 41 5.51 7.67 0.04
N PRO A 42 6.03 6.49 -0.27
CA PRO A 42 6.24 5.42 0.71
C PRO A 42 7.32 5.73 1.75
N SER A 43 8.17 6.72 1.51
CA SER A 43 9.24 7.11 2.44
C SER A 43 8.73 8.01 3.58
N ILE A 44 9.42 7.94 4.70
CA ILE A 44 9.20 8.77 5.87
C ILE A 44 10.56 9.32 6.32
N LYS A 45 10.61 10.61 6.62
CA LYS A 45 11.78 11.20 7.30
C LYS A 45 11.53 11.17 8.80
N LEU A 46 12.29 10.37 9.51
CA LEU A 46 12.21 10.29 10.97
C LEU A 46 12.97 11.44 11.63
N ALA A 47 12.45 11.95 12.75
CA ALA A 47 13.22 12.78 13.65
C ALA A 47 14.32 11.94 14.31
N SER A 48 15.46 12.55 14.66
CA SER A 48 16.61 11.82 15.21
C SER A 48 16.27 11.00 16.45
N GLU A 49 15.43 11.52 17.33
CA GLU A 49 14.96 10.80 18.53
C GLU A 49 14.17 9.53 18.18
N ASN A 50 13.23 9.61 17.23
CA ASN A 50 12.45 8.47 16.78
C ASN A 50 13.34 7.45 16.04
N TYR A 51 14.34 7.90 15.31
CA TYR A 51 15.30 7.04 14.64
C TYR A 51 16.10 6.20 15.65
N GLU A 52 16.71 6.83 16.66
CA GLU A 52 17.45 6.14 17.71
C GLU A 52 16.57 5.17 18.50
N TYR A 53 15.32 5.57 18.78
CA TYR A 53 14.38 4.71 19.46
C TYR A 53 14.04 3.44 18.64
N ILE A 54 13.82 3.60 17.34
CA ILE A 54 13.56 2.47 16.43
C ILE A 54 14.80 1.57 16.33
N LEU A 55 16.02 2.11 16.29
CA LEU A 55 17.24 1.30 16.34
C LEU A 55 17.32 0.46 17.61
N GLY A 56 16.97 1.01 18.76
CA GLY A 56 16.87 0.26 20.02
C GLY A 56 15.87 -0.90 19.91
N ILE A 57 14.72 -0.68 19.28
CA ILE A 57 13.72 -1.74 19.05
C ILE A 57 14.27 -2.84 18.13
N PHE A 58 15.04 -2.52 17.11
CA PHE A 58 15.70 -3.53 16.26
C PHE A 58 16.63 -4.43 17.07
N ASN A 59 17.41 -3.87 17.98
CA ASN A 59 18.28 -4.65 18.86
C ASN A 59 17.48 -5.60 19.76
N HIS A 60 16.35 -5.15 20.30
CA HIS A 60 15.45 -6.02 21.09
C HIS A 60 14.84 -7.14 20.24
N ILE A 61 14.41 -6.85 19.02
CA ILE A 61 13.93 -7.90 18.09
C ILE A 61 15.01 -8.93 17.80
N GLN A 62 16.25 -8.51 17.55
CA GLN A 62 17.37 -9.43 17.33
C GLN A 62 17.64 -10.31 18.54
N HIS A 63 17.57 -9.74 19.74
CA HIS A 63 17.73 -10.50 20.99
C HIS A 63 16.64 -11.56 21.14
N GLU A 64 15.36 -11.20 20.97
CA GLU A 64 14.24 -12.15 21.04
C GLU A 64 14.32 -13.25 20.00
N LEU A 65 14.80 -12.96 18.78
CA LEU A 65 15.01 -13.96 17.74
C LEU A 65 16.12 -14.96 18.09
N SER A 66 17.13 -14.55 18.88
CA SER A 66 18.22 -15.41 19.31
C SER A 66 17.84 -16.33 20.48
N GLU A 67 17.05 -15.86 21.43
CA GLU A 67 16.71 -16.57 22.66
C GLU A 67 15.59 -17.62 22.49
N LYS A 68 14.64 -17.39 21.59
CA LYS A 68 13.53 -18.30 21.25
C LYS A 68 12.71 -18.80 22.46
N HIS A 69 12.37 -17.92 23.37
CA HIS A 69 11.48 -18.24 24.50
C HIS A 69 10.01 -18.36 24.09
N LEU A 70 9.18 -18.93 24.96
CA LEU A 70 7.77 -19.22 24.72
C LEU A 70 6.95 -18.00 24.25
N PHE A 71 7.28 -16.79 24.71
CA PHE A 71 6.57 -15.54 24.38
C PHE A 71 7.34 -14.62 23.41
N SER A 72 8.52 -15.01 22.94
CA SER A 72 9.34 -14.18 22.04
C SER A 72 8.59 -13.73 20.78
N GLU A 73 7.77 -14.60 20.19
CA GLU A 73 6.94 -14.24 19.03
C GLU A 73 5.95 -13.11 19.35
N SER A 74 5.33 -13.15 20.52
CA SER A 74 4.37 -12.13 20.96
C SER A 74 5.07 -10.78 21.20
N ILE A 75 6.27 -10.82 21.78
CA ILE A 75 7.11 -9.63 22.02
C ILE A 75 7.53 -9.02 20.68
N ILE A 76 8.01 -9.84 19.74
CA ILE A 76 8.40 -9.37 18.40
C ILE A 76 7.23 -8.70 17.69
N LYS A 77 6.02 -9.29 17.74
CA LYS A 77 4.80 -8.68 17.19
C LYS A 77 4.55 -7.29 17.76
N THR A 78 4.67 -7.15 19.08
CA THR A 78 4.49 -5.86 19.77
C THR A 78 5.52 -4.82 19.33
N TYR A 79 6.78 -5.23 19.18
CA TYR A 79 7.83 -4.34 18.67
C TYR A 79 7.57 -3.89 17.22
N ILE A 80 7.13 -4.79 16.35
CA ILE A 80 6.74 -4.43 14.97
C ILE A 80 5.58 -3.42 14.99
N GLN A 81 4.56 -3.66 15.81
CA GLN A 81 3.43 -2.74 15.97
C GLN A 81 3.90 -1.36 16.44
N LEU A 82 4.81 -1.30 17.42
CA LEU A 82 5.36 -0.05 17.93
C LEU A 82 6.14 0.73 16.86
N ILE A 83 7.00 0.07 16.08
CA ILE A 83 7.71 0.70 14.96
C ILE A 83 6.70 1.30 13.97
N LEU A 84 5.68 0.55 13.58
CA LEU A 84 4.68 0.99 12.62
C LEU A 84 3.84 2.16 13.16
N ALA A 85 3.47 2.13 14.45
CA ALA A 85 2.75 3.22 15.09
C ALA A 85 3.57 4.52 15.16
N ILE A 86 4.87 4.44 15.50
CA ILE A 86 5.79 5.59 15.50
C ILE A 86 5.89 6.18 14.09
N CYS A 87 6.10 5.33 13.09
CA CYS A 87 6.16 5.75 11.69
C CYS A 87 4.86 6.40 11.21
N SER A 88 3.70 5.83 11.58
CA SER A 88 2.39 6.39 11.25
C SER A 88 2.18 7.76 11.87
N LYS A 89 2.50 7.91 13.16
CA LYS A 89 2.43 9.19 13.88
C LYS A 89 3.29 10.26 13.20
N GLN A 90 4.54 9.92 12.88
CA GLN A 90 5.46 10.84 12.21
C GLN A 90 4.96 11.27 10.82
N LYS A 91 4.41 10.32 10.06
CA LYS A 91 3.88 10.59 8.72
C LYS A 91 2.62 11.43 8.76
N SER A 92 1.70 11.15 9.69
CA SER A 92 0.48 11.94 9.89
C SER A 92 0.83 13.39 10.25
N GLY A 93 1.71 13.61 11.21
CA GLY A 93 2.15 14.95 11.60
C GLY A 93 2.76 15.74 10.43
N SER A 94 3.56 15.09 9.58
CA SER A 94 4.12 15.76 8.40
C SER A 94 3.08 16.13 7.34
N LEU A 95 1.99 15.36 7.21
CA LEU A 95 0.88 15.69 6.32
C LEU A 95 0.04 16.86 6.86
N GLU A 96 -0.24 16.87 8.16
CA GLU A 96 -0.96 17.96 8.82
C GLU A 96 -0.19 19.29 8.72
N GLU A 97 1.14 19.25 8.85
CA GLU A 97 2.01 20.41 8.66
C GLU A 97 1.96 20.93 7.23
N GLN A 98 1.94 20.06 6.22
CA GLN A 98 1.79 20.46 4.82
C GLN A 98 0.44 21.14 4.56
N ILE A 99 -0.64 20.68 5.20
CA ILE A 99 -1.97 21.30 5.09
C ILE A 99 -1.97 22.65 5.79
N SER A 100 -1.41 22.77 6.98
CA SER A 100 -1.34 24.01 7.77
C SER A 100 -0.51 25.11 7.10
N THR A 101 0.51 24.75 6.32
CA THR A 101 1.33 25.69 5.52
C THR A 101 0.63 26.20 4.26
N GLY A 102 -0.67 25.92 4.08
CA GLY A 102 -1.50 26.47 3.00
C GLY A 102 -1.35 25.76 1.65
N ARG A 103 -0.71 24.59 1.60
CA ARG A 103 -0.67 23.76 0.39
C ARG A 103 -2.01 23.05 0.19
N LEU A 104 -2.98 23.78 -0.39
CA LEU A 104 -4.24 23.16 -0.77
C LEU A 104 -4.01 22.16 -1.91
N PRO A 105 -4.54 20.94 -1.76
CA PRO A 105 -4.49 19.94 -2.82
C PRO A 105 -5.13 20.49 -4.11
N ASN A 106 -4.60 20.09 -5.26
CA ASN A 106 -5.22 20.44 -6.53
C ASN A 106 -6.65 19.87 -6.58
N LYS A 107 -7.66 20.71 -6.71
CA LYS A 107 -9.08 20.32 -6.72
C LYS A 107 -9.38 19.18 -7.69
N ASN A 108 -8.87 19.25 -8.93
CA ASN A 108 -9.11 18.23 -9.94
C ASN A 108 -8.42 16.90 -9.58
N ALA A 109 -7.24 16.95 -8.96
CA ALA A 109 -6.54 15.74 -8.50
C ALA A 109 -7.26 15.10 -7.32
N ALA A 110 -7.75 15.90 -6.37
CA ALA A 110 -8.53 15.39 -5.23
C ALA A 110 -9.86 14.76 -5.66
N GLU A 111 -10.57 15.39 -6.59
CA GLU A 111 -11.81 14.83 -7.13
C GLU A 111 -11.55 13.56 -7.98
N PHE A 112 -10.46 13.54 -8.76
CA PHE A 112 -10.03 12.32 -9.46
C PHE A 112 -9.77 11.17 -8.47
N GLN A 113 -9.06 11.42 -7.38
CA GLN A 113 -8.81 10.43 -6.35
C GLN A 113 -10.12 9.84 -5.80
N LYS A 114 -11.10 10.67 -5.46
CA LYS A 114 -12.43 10.20 -5.00
C LYS A 114 -13.14 9.35 -6.05
N LEU A 115 -13.16 9.81 -7.29
CA LEU A 115 -13.78 9.07 -8.39
C LEU A 115 -13.06 7.73 -8.65
N LEU A 116 -11.74 7.70 -8.56
CA LEU A 116 -10.97 6.48 -8.73
C LEU A 116 -11.33 5.45 -7.66
N GLU A 117 -11.39 5.84 -6.38
CA GLU A 117 -11.79 4.93 -5.31
C GLU A 117 -13.22 4.36 -5.49
N LEU A 118 -14.12 5.14 -6.07
CA LEU A 118 -15.50 4.72 -6.32
C LEU A 118 -15.64 3.80 -7.55
N HIS A 119 -14.84 4.02 -8.59
CA HIS A 119 -15.10 3.43 -9.91
C HIS A 119 -13.98 2.54 -10.46
N PHE A 120 -12.85 2.35 -9.77
CA PHE A 120 -11.69 1.63 -10.30
C PHE A 120 -11.97 0.18 -10.73
N LYS A 121 -13.02 -0.46 -10.19
CA LYS A 121 -13.40 -1.83 -10.56
C LYS A 121 -14.00 -1.86 -11.97
N ASP A 122 -14.84 -0.91 -12.28
CA ASP A 122 -15.63 -0.91 -13.50
C ASP A 122 -15.00 -0.05 -14.60
N GLU A 123 -14.35 1.06 -14.21
CA GLU A 123 -13.87 2.09 -15.12
C GLU A 123 -12.33 2.17 -15.11
N LYS A 124 -11.72 1.78 -16.22
CA LYS A 124 -10.26 1.71 -16.38
C LYS A 124 -9.71 2.80 -17.30
N GLU A 125 -10.59 3.49 -18.03
CA GLU A 125 -10.22 4.48 -19.03
C GLU A 125 -10.16 5.89 -18.46
N LEU A 126 -9.09 6.61 -18.78
CA LEU A 126 -8.89 8.00 -18.35
C LEU A 126 -10.05 8.92 -18.78
N SER A 127 -10.62 8.67 -19.96
CA SER A 127 -11.72 9.43 -20.54
C SER A 127 -12.97 9.47 -19.66
N PHE A 128 -13.27 8.39 -18.95
CA PHE A 128 -14.37 8.38 -17.98
C PHE A 128 -14.19 9.45 -16.90
N TYR A 129 -13.02 9.48 -16.27
CA TYR A 129 -12.72 10.41 -15.19
C TYR A 129 -12.69 11.86 -15.65
N SER A 130 -12.07 12.12 -16.80
CA SER A 130 -12.03 13.49 -17.36
C SER A 130 -13.41 14.01 -17.74
N THR A 131 -14.27 13.15 -18.30
CA THR A 131 -15.66 13.47 -18.63
C THR A 131 -16.47 13.77 -17.37
N LYS A 132 -16.35 12.93 -16.34
CA LYS A 132 -17.02 13.16 -15.03
C LYS A 132 -16.62 14.48 -14.36
N LEU A 133 -15.39 14.91 -14.57
CA LEU A 133 -14.86 16.17 -14.03
C LEU A 133 -15.08 17.37 -14.97
N ASN A 134 -15.68 17.16 -16.15
CA ASN A 134 -15.87 18.19 -17.18
C ASN A 134 -14.58 18.91 -17.58
N ILE A 135 -13.47 18.16 -17.69
CA ILE A 135 -12.16 18.67 -18.11
C ILE A 135 -11.55 17.77 -19.18
N THR A 136 -10.52 18.27 -19.88
CA THR A 136 -9.80 17.45 -20.86
C THR A 136 -8.87 16.44 -20.19
N ASN A 137 -8.56 15.33 -20.89
CA ASN A 137 -7.57 14.35 -20.44
C ASN A 137 -6.21 15.00 -20.13
N ASN A 138 -5.81 16.00 -20.90
CA ASN A 138 -4.56 16.71 -20.70
C ASN A 138 -4.56 17.53 -19.39
N THR A 139 -5.67 18.25 -19.13
CA THR A 139 -5.85 19.03 -17.89
C THR A 139 -5.81 18.10 -16.67
N LEU A 140 -6.53 16.97 -16.73
CA LEU A 140 -6.51 15.96 -15.67
C LEU A 140 -5.11 15.38 -15.45
N SER A 141 -4.42 15.00 -16.54
CA SER A 141 -3.07 14.42 -16.47
C SER A 141 -2.06 15.38 -15.82
N LYS A 142 -2.12 16.68 -16.18
CA LYS A 142 -1.26 17.70 -15.56
C LYS A 142 -1.55 17.89 -14.07
N ALA A 143 -2.84 17.95 -13.69
CA ALA A 143 -3.26 18.11 -12.30
C ALA A 143 -2.80 16.93 -11.43
N VAL A 144 -3.06 15.70 -11.89
CA VAL A 144 -2.71 14.45 -11.19
C VAL A 144 -1.19 14.27 -11.11
N LYS A 145 -0.46 14.52 -12.22
CA LYS A 145 1.01 14.42 -12.24
C LYS A 145 1.65 15.41 -11.29
N LYS A 146 1.13 16.64 -11.21
CA LYS A 146 1.64 17.68 -10.31
C LYS A 146 1.42 17.31 -8.83
N GLU A 147 0.27 16.67 -8.52
CA GLU A 147 -0.12 16.37 -7.15
C GLU A 147 0.53 15.08 -6.62
N PHE A 148 0.52 14.02 -7.42
CA PHE A 148 0.91 12.66 -7.00
C PHE A 148 2.23 12.17 -7.61
N ASP A 149 2.86 12.97 -8.47
CA ASP A 149 4.04 12.61 -9.28
C ASP A 149 3.84 11.36 -10.18
N LYS A 150 2.59 10.97 -10.40
CA LYS A 150 2.17 9.82 -11.21
C LYS A 150 1.13 10.25 -12.25
N SER A 151 1.09 9.54 -13.38
CA SER A 151 0.00 9.75 -14.33
C SER A 151 -1.31 9.12 -13.81
N PRO A 152 -2.50 9.63 -14.26
CA PRO A 152 -3.78 9.01 -13.92
C PRO A 152 -3.85 7.51 -14.26
N SER A 153 -3.34 7.12 -15.43
CA SER A 153 -3.33 5.72 -15.86
C SER A 153 -2.45 4.85 -14.96
N GLN A 154 -1.33 5.38 -14.45
CA GLN A 154 -0.52 4.68 -13.46
C GLN A 154 -1.31 4.46 -12.15
N LEU A 155 -2.00 5.49 -11.63
CA LEU A 155 -2.80 5.38 -10.42
C LEU A 155 -3.96 4.39 -10.59
N ILE A 156 -4.66 4.41 -11.73
CA ILE A 156 -5.71 3.43 -12.05
C ILE A 156 -5.13 2.01 -12.01
N ASN A 157 -4.00 1.78 -12.70
CA ASN A 157 -3.34 0.48 -12.75
C ASN A 157 -2.86 0.02 -11.35
N GLU A 158 -2.27 0.91 -10.58
CA GLU A 158 -1.79 0.62 -9.22
C GLU A 158 -2.97 0.27 -8.31
N ARG A 159 -4.10 1.00 -8.40
CA ARG A 159 -5.30 0.75 -7.58
C ARG A 159 -5.92 -0.61 -7.86
N ILE A 160 -6.08 -0.96 -9.13
CA ILE A 160 -6.60 -2.28 -9.56
C ILE A 160 -5.66 -3.40 -9.10
N THR A 161 -4.35 -3.21 -9.32
CA THR A 161 -3.34 -4.19 -8.92
C THR A 161 -3.31 -4.43 -7.41
N LEU A 162 -3.47 -3.37 -6.64
CA LEU A 162 -3.52 -3.41 -5.19
C LEU A 162 -4.73 -4.20 -4.70
N GLU A 163 -5.91 -3.94 -5.26
CA GLU A 163 -7.13 -4.69 -4.94
C GLU A 163 -7.03 -6.17 -5.35
N ALA A 164 -6.42 -6.43 -6.52
CA ALA A 164 -6.16 -7.80 -6.96
C ALA A 164 -5.25 -8.56 -5.98
N LYS A 165 -4.18 -7.93 -5.51
CA LYS A 165 -3.29 -8.51 -4.48
C LYS A 165 -4.05 -8.80 -3.19
N ARG A 166 -4.90 -7.85 -2.74
CA ARG A 166 -5.74 -8.01 -1.55
C ARG A 166 -6.68 -9.21 -1.68
N LEU A 167 -7.42 -9.31 -2.78
CA LEU A 167 -8.35 -10.42 -3.03
C LEU A 167 -7.63 -11.76 -3.14
N LEU A 168 -6.45 -11.80 -3.77
CA LEU A 168 -5.64 -13.02 -3.90
C LEU A 168 -5.12 -13.51 -2.54
N HIS A 169 -4.81 -12.61 -1.61
CA HIS A 169 -4.26 -12.93 -0.30
C HIS A 169 -5.34 -13.16 0.77
N LEU A 170 -6.41 -12.37 0.75
CA LEU A 170 -7.42 -12.37 1.81
C LEU A 170 -8.69 -13.18 1.47
N THR A 171 -8.75 -13.83 0.32
CA THR A 171 -9.92 -14.63 -0.07
C THR A 171 -9.55 -15.93 -0.76
N TYR A 172 -10.46 -16.92 -0.69
CA TYR A 172 -10.36 -18.17 -1.45
C TYR A 172 -10.89 -18.09 -2.89
N ARG A 173 -11.32 -16.90 -3.33
CA ARG A 173 -11.87 -16.69 -4.67
C ARG A 173 -10.90 -17.16 -5.74
N SER A 174 -11.43 -17.83 -6.77
CA SER A 174 -10.66 -18.21 -7.95
C SER A 174 -10.15 -16.98 -8.70
N VAL A 175 -9.15 -17.16 -9.54
CA VAL A 175 -8.61 -16.09 -10.39
C VAL A 175 -9.70 -15.53 -11.31
N LYS A 176 -10.62 -16.40 -11.79
CA LYS A 176 -11.77 -16.02 -12.62
C LYS A 176 -12.74 -15.12 -11.86
N GLU A 177 -13.10 -15.47 -10.62
CA GLU A 177 -13.99 -14.65 -9.80
C GLU A 177 -13.38 -13.30 -9.47
N ILE A 178 -12.07 -13.25 -9.17
CA ILE A 178 -11.35 -11.99 -8.92
C ILE A 178 -11.31 -11.13 -10.19
N ALA A 179 -11.07 -11.73 -11.35
CA ALA A 179 -11.11 -11.03 -12.64
C ALA A 179 -12.49 -10.40 -12.87
N SER A 180 -13.55 -11.17 -12.66
CA SER A 180 -14.94 -10.68 -12.79
C SER A 180 -15.25 -9.56 -11.82
N GLU A 181 -14.84 -9.68 -10.52
CA GLU A 181 -15.05 -8.63 -9.52
C GLU A 181 -14.34 -7.33 -9.83
N LEU A 182 -13.18 -7.42 -10.51
CA LEU A 182 -12.40 -6.27 -10.95
C LEU A 182 -12.80 -5.77 -12.36
N GLY A 183 -13.95 -6.18 -12.86
CA GLY A 183 -14.50 -5.73 -14.15
C GLY A 183 -13.68 -6.17 -15.36
N PHE A 184 -12.99 -7.31 -15.29
CA PHE A 184 -12.37 -7.92 -16.46
C PHE A 184 -13.30 -8.94 -17.09
N SER A 185 -13.51 -8.85 -18.39
CA SER A 185 -14.35 -9.77 -19.16
C SER A 185 -13.73 -11.16 -19.31
N ASP A 186 -12.40 -11.28 -19.16
CA ASP A 186 -11.63 -12.49 -19.39
C ASP A 186 -10.50 -12.64 -18.36
N GLU A 187 -10.42 -13.83 -17.75
CA GLU A 187 -9.39 -14.14 -16.73
C GLU A 187 -7.96 -14.20 -17.30
N PHE A 188 -7.81 -14.53 -18.60
CA PHE A 188 -6.50 -14.56 -19.23
C PHE A 188 -5.98 -13.14 -19.48
N TYR A 189 -6.89 -12.23 -19.85
CA TYR A 189 -6.54 -10.81 -19.97
C TYR A 189 -6.16 -10.24 -18.60
N PHE A 190 -6.95 -10.50 -17.56
CA PHE A 190 -6.60 -10.13 -16.18
C PHE A 190 -5.24 -10.70 -15.75
N SER A 191 -4.97 -11.97 -16.04
CA SER A 191 -3.70 -12.61 -15.68
C SER A 191 -2.51 -11.96 -16.37
N ARG A 192 -2.63 -11.57 -17.64
CA ARG A 192 -1.59 -10.82 -18.36
C ARG A 192 -1.38 -9.42 -17.76
N TYR A 193 -2.49 -8.72 -17.49
CA TYR A 193 -2.49 -7.41 -16.84
C TYR A 193 -1.78 -7.45 -15.48
N PHE A 194 -2.17 -8.38 -14.61
CA PHE A 194 -1.56 -8.56 -13.30
C PHE A 194 -0.08 -8.92 -13.40
N LYS A 195 0.29 -9.86 -14.29
CA LYS A 195 1.69 -10.24 -14.50
C LYS A 195 2.55 -9.06 -14.96
N LYS A 196 2.03 -8.20 -15.83
CA LYS A 196 2.74 -6.98 -16.27
C LYS A 196 3.02 -6.03 -15.11
N SER A 197 2.09 -5.90 -14.17
CA SER A 197 2.21 -4.98 -13.03
C SER A 197 3.02 -5.55 -11.86
N VAL A 198 2.99 -6.89 -11.64
CA VAL A 198 3.54 -7.56 -10.44
C VAL A 198 4.76 -8.44 -10.75
N GLY A 199 5.01 -8.76 -12.03
CA GLY A 199 6.11 -9.60 -12.46
C GLY A 199 5.80 -11.11 -12.45
N CYS A 200 4.71 -11.56 -11.81
CA CYS A 200 4.28 -12.97 -11.79
C CYS A 200 2.76 -13.11 -12.00
N SER A 201 2.32 -14.33 -12.35
CA SER A 201 0.88 -14.59 -12.52
C SER A 201 0.12 -14.52 -11.19
N PRO A 202 -1.22 -14.26 -11.20
CA PRO A 202 -2.04 -14.27 -9.99
C PRO A 202 -1.91 -15.57 -9.19
N LYS A 203 -1.90 -16.72 -9.84
CA LYS A 203 -1.72 -18.03 -9.20
C LYS A 203 -0.38 -18.11 -8.49
N LYS A 204 0.73 -17.78 -9.17
CA LYS A 204 2.08 -17.78 -8.58
C LYS A 204 2.22 -16.76 -7.44
N TYR A 205 1.54 -15.61 -7.57
CA TYR A 205 1.51 -14.63 -6.49
C TYR A 205 0.84 -15.22 -5.24
N ARG A 206 -0.35 -15.83 -5.37
CA ARG A 206 -1.05 -16.49 -4.27
C ARG A 206 -0.22 -17.61 -3.63
N GLU A 207 0.43 -18.44 -4.43
CA GLU A 207 1.32 -19.50 -3.94
C GLU A 207 2.48 -18.93 -3.09
N LYS A 208 3.02 -17.77 -3.50
CA LYS A 208 4.13 -17.10 -2.80
C LYS A 208 3.72 -16.43 -1.50
N VAL A 209 2.57 -15.70 -1.50
CA VAL A 209 2.14 -14.92 -0.32
C VAL A 209 1.25 -15.73 0.62
N GLY A 210 0.71 -16.87 0.17
CA GLY A 210 -0.27 -17.65 0.91
C GLY A 210 -1.65 -17.02 0.94
N ILE A 211 -2.59 -17.71 1.61
CA ILE A 211 -3.91 -17.17 1.97
C ILE A 211 -3.86 -16.84 3.45
N SER A 212 -4.21 -15.61 3.81
CA SER A 212 -4.15 -15.11 5.18
C SER A 212 -4.98 -15.96 6.14
N ILE A 213 -4.53 -16.05 7.39
CA ILE A 213 -5.25 -16.73 8.49
C ILE A 213 -6.64 -16.09 8.67
N VAL A 214 -6.78 -14.79 8.47
CA VAL A 214 -8.07 -14.08 8.56
C VAL A 214 -9.08 -14.62 7.54
N ALA A 215 -8.64 -14.96 6.33
CA ALA A 215 -9.51 -15.59 5.33
C ALA A 215 -10.00 -16.98 5.76
N LYS A 216 -9.21 -17.70 6.56
CA LYS A 216 -9.56 -19.03 7.10
C LYS A 216 -10.59 -18.96 8.23
N MET A 217 -10.65 -17.84 8.95
CA MET A 217 -11.59 -17.63 10.06
C MET A 217 -12.98 -17.12 9.60
N SER A 218 -13.09 -16.70 8.33
CA SER A 218 -14.34 -16.13 7.75
C SER A 218 -15.16 -17.16 6.98
N MET A 219 -14.80 -18.45 7.05
CA MET A 219 -15.57 -19.59 6.57
C MET A 219 -16.25 -20.31 7.74
#